data_160b6aa8d7d7d089d9333a71f60cea07
#
_entry.id   160b6aa8d7d7d089d9333a71f60cea07
#
_cell.length_a   1.000
_cell.length_b   1.000
_cell.length_c   1.000
_cell.angle_alpha   90.00
_cell.angle_beta   90.00
_cell.angle_gamma   90.00
#
_symmetry.space_group_name_H-M   'P 1'
#
loop_
_entity.id
_entity.type
_entity.pdbx_description
1 polymer ?
#
loop_
_entity_poly.entity_id
_entity_poly.type
_entity_poly.pdbx_seq_one_letter_code
_entity_poly.pdbx_strand_id
1 'polypeptide(L)'
;MAYPNPFNPETAISYTVRNDGPVTMRIYSVDGRLVRTLKSGEETVAGTHEVRWNGINEQGRHVPSGIYFVKTSQRVGGAEEASVFKLAMAK
;
A
#
# COMPACT_ATOMS: atom_id res chain seq x y z
N MET A 1 4.83 2.71 6.34
CA MET A 1 4.48 4.08 6.78
C MET A 1 4.28 4.98 5.58
N ALA A 2 3.29 5.82 5.62
CA ALA A 2 2.99 6.74 4.53
C ALA A 2 3.43 8.16 4.87
N TYR A 3 3.91 8.88 3.88
CA TYR A 3 4.40 10.22 4.08
C TYR A 3 4.20 11.05 2.80
N PRO A 4 3.58 12.24 2.86
CA PRO A 4 2.94 12.82 4.05
C PRO A 4 1.65 12.10 4.43
N ASN A 5 1.25 12.20 5.67
CA ASN A 5 0.01 11.60 6.15
C ASN A 5 -0.63 12.58 7.14
N PRO A 6 -1.73 13.28 6.81
CA PRO A 6 -2.51 13.16 5.59
C PRO A 6 -1.77 13.68 4.37
N PHE A 7 -2.14 13.16 3.19
CA PHE A 7 -1.50 13.57 1.94
C PHE A 7 -2.50 14.22 1.00
N ASN A 8 -1.97 15.02 0.06
CA ASN A 8 -2.77 15.65 -0.99
C ASN A 8 -1.83 16.16 -2.08
N PRO A 9 -1.90 15.65 -3.31
CA PRO A 9 -2.67 14.50 -3.80
C PRO A 9 -1.90 13.17 -3.79
N GLU A 10 -0.63 13.16 -3.37
CA GLU A 10 0.24 12.00 -3.50
C GLU A 10 0.96 11.72 -2.20
N THR A 11 1.17 10.45 -1.89
CA THR A 11 1.95 10.05 -0.73
C THR A 11 2.98 9.00 -1.11
N ALA A 12 4.09 8.98 -0.38
CA ALA A 12 5.10 7.95 -0.47
C ALA A 12 4.85 6.94 0.66
N ILE A 13 4.80 5.66 0.30
CA ILE A 13 4.59 4.57 1.23
C ILE A 13 5.89 3.81 1.38
N SER A 14 6.45 3.83 2.59
CA SER A 14 7.68 3.13 2.90
C SER A 14 7.35 1.76 3.49
N TYR A 15 8.02 0.71 3.03
CA TYR A 15 7.80 -0.65 3.52
C TYR A 15 9.09 -1.44 3.51
N THR A 16 9.17 -2.45 4.38
CA THR A 16 10.35 -3.29 4.51
C THR A 16 10.04 -4.69 4.04
N VAL A 17 10.90 -5.22 3.17
CA VAL A 17 10.83 -6.58 2.66
C VAL A 17 11.88 -7.40 3.39
N ARG A 18 11.44 -8.47 4.07
CA ARG A 18 12.30 -9.27 4.93
C ARG A 18 13.12 -10.30 4.17
N ASN A 19 12.54 -10.85 3.09
CA ASN A 19 13.21 -11.82 2.25
C ASN A 19 12.96 -11.49 0.79
N ASP A 20 13.92 -11.75 -0.08
CA ASP A 20 13.69 -11.62 -1.52
C ASP A 20 12.49 -12.46 -1.91
N GLY A 21 11.63 -11.92 -2.75
CA GLY A 21 10.46 -12.65 -3.21
C GLY A 21 9.31 -11.75 -3.62
N PRO A 22 8.15 -12.35 -3.91
CA PRO A 22 6.99 -11.60 -4.37
C PRO A 22 6.34 -10.79 -3.25
N VAL A 23 5.98 -9.55 -3.58
CA VAL A 23 5.30 -8.64 -2.67
C VAL A 23 4.00 -8.16 -3.31
N THR A 24 2.93 -8.19 -2.55
CA THR A 24 1.64 -7.66 -2.95
C THR A 24 1.26 -6.52 -2.02
N MET A 25 0.83 -5.39 -2.59
CA MET A 25 0.41 -4.24 -1.81
C MET A 25 -0.91 -3.71 -2.38
N ARG A 26 -1.92 -3.63 -1.52
CA ARG A 26 -3.26 -3.17 -1.90
C ARG A 26 -3.79 -2.14 -0.93
N ILE A 27 -4.61 -1.25 -1.46
CA ILE A 27 -5.27 -0.20 -0.68
C ILE A 27 -6.75 -0.50 -0.62
N TYR A 28 -7.31 -0.44 0.59
CA TYR A 28 -8.72 -0.72 0.87
C TYR A 28 -9.39 0.47 1.53
N SER A 29 -10.67 0.62 1.29
CA SER A 29 -11.51 1.58 2.00
C SER A 29 -11.89 1.03 3.37
N VAL A 30 -12.53 1.88 4.20
CA VAL A 30 -12.92 1.49 5.57
C VAL A 30 -13.92 0.34 5.59
N ASP A 31 -14.71 0.16 4.53
CA ASP A 31 -15.67 -0.94 4.42
C ASP A 31 -15.05 -2.21 3.81
N GLY A 32 -13.74 -2.23 3.62
CA GLY A 32 -13.02 -3.42 3.16
C GLY A 32 -13.00 -3.61 1.65
N ARG A 33 -13.44 -2.61 0.89
CA ARG A 33 -13.45 -2.72 -0.58
C ARG A 33 -12.08 -2.37 -1.14
N LEU A 34 -11.65 -3.12 -2.16
CA LEU A 34 -10.39 -2.85 -2.83
C LEU A 34 -10.48 -1.52 -3.58
N VAL A 35 -9.54 -0.63 -3.29
CA VAL A 35 -9.44 0.68 -3.94
C VAL A 35 -8.39 0.63 -5.05
N ARG A 36 -7.21 0.11 -4.74
CA ARG A 36 -6.11 0.09 -5.71
C ARG A 36 -5.13 -1.02 -5.36
N THR A 37 -4.63 -1.71 -6.40
CA THR A 37 -3.50 -2.63 -6.25
C THR A 37 -2.24 -1.90 -6.72
N LEU A 38 -1.31 -1.68 -5.80
CA LEU A 38 -0.06 -1.00 -6.13
C LEU A 38 1.00 -1.98 -6.61
N LYS A 39 1.03 -3.18 -6.03
CA LYS A 39 1.94 -4.25 -6.43
C LYS A 39 1.20 -5.57 -6.35
N SER A 40 1.42 -6.44 -7.34
CA SER A 40 0.75 -7.72 -7.42
C SER A 40 1.78 -8.82 -7.66
N GLY A 41 2.25 -9.44 -6.57
CA GLY A 41 3.24 -10.51 -6.66
C GLY A 41 4.55 -10.07 -7.31
N GLU A 42 4.95 -8.84 -7.10
CA GLU A 42 6.14 -8.28 -7.74
C GLU A 42 7.41 -8.74 -7.02
N GLU A 43 8.35 -9.31 -7.77
CA GLU A 43 9.64 -9.73 -7.20
C GLU A 43 10.38 -8.54 -6.65
N THR A 44 10.75 -8.62 -5.39
CA THR A 44 11.35 -7.49 -4.67
C THR A 44 12.50 -8.02 -3.81
N VAL A 45 13.62 -7.33 -3.81
CA VAL A 45 14.75 -7.70 -2.98
C VAL A 45 14.51 -7.26 -1.54
N ALA A 46 15.10 -7.99 -0.60
CA ALA A 46 15.04 -7.64 0.82
C ALA A 46 15.59 -6.23 1.05
N GLY A 47 14.99 -5.50 1.98
CA GLY A 47 15.40 -4.14 2.32
C GLY A 47 14.22 -3.20 2.41
N THR A 48 14.52 -1.91 2.55
CA THR A 48 13.50 -0.88 2.63
C THR A 48 13.24 -0.31 1.24
N HIS A 49 11.95 -0.20 0.91
CA HIS A 49 11.48 0.27 -0.38
C HIS A 49 10.45 1.36 -0.22
N GLU A 50 10.18 2.07 -1.30
CA GLU A 50 9.19 3.13 -1.33
C GLU A 50 8.35 2.98 -2.59
N VAL A 51 7.04 3.19 -2.44
CA VAL A 51 6.10 3.25 -3.55
C VAL A 51 5.22 4.48 -3.38
N ARG A 52 4.81 5.10 -4.48
CA ARG A 52 3.95 6.28 -4.44
C ARG A 52 2.53 5.93 -4.84
N TRP A 53 1.57 6.55 -4.14
CA TRP A 53 0.16 6.46 -4.52
C TRP A 53 -0.39 7.87 -4.71
N ASN A 54 -1.03 8.08 -5.84
CA ASN A 54 -1.56 9.38 -6.24
C ASN A 54 -3.04 9.56 -5.88
N GLY A 55 -3.62 8.67 -5.07
CA GLY A 55 -5.02 8.77 -4.67
C GLY A 55 -6.01 8.36 -5.75
N ILE A 56 -5.56 7.56 -6.72
CA ILE A 56 -6.42 7.12 -7.82
C ILE A 56 -6.78 5.66 -7.63
N ASN A 57 -8.07 5.33 -7.82
CA ASN A 57 -8.57 3.98 -7.69
C ASN A 57 -8.36 3.17 -8.99
N GLU A 58 -8.81 1.90 -9.00
CA GLU A 58 -8.63 1.02 -10.16
C GLU A 58 -9.34 1.54 -11.41
N GLN A 59 -10.37 2.38 -11.26
CA GLN A 59 -11.11 2.96 -12.37
C GLN A 59 -10.51 4.27 -12.88
N GLY A 60 -9.37 4.70 -12.32
CA GLY A 60 -8.70 5.91 -12.74
C GLY A 60 -9.28 7.20 -12.16
N ARG A 61 -10.05 7.10 -11.10
CA ARG A 61 -10.68 8.27 -10.46
C ARG A 61 -10.05 8.58 -9.13
N HIS A 62 -9.99 9.87 -8.80
CA HIS A 62 -9.53 10.29 -7.48
C HIS A 62 -10.51 9.82 -6.41
N VAL A 63 -9.96 9.27 -5.33
CA VAL A 63 -10.77 8.82 -4.20
C VAL A 63 -11.11 10.01 -3.31
N PRO A 64 -12.24 9.97 -2.58
CA PRO A 64 -12.60 11.05 -1.66
C PRO A 64 -11.66 11.11 -0.46
N SER A 65 -11.65 12.24 0.21
CA SER A 65 -10.95 12.40 1.49
C SER A 65 -11.50 11.38 2.49
N GLY A 66 -10.62 10.84 3.31
CA GLY A 66 -11.03 9.86 4.31
C GLY A 66 -9.90 8.95 4.72
N ILE A 67 -10.29 7.83 5.34
CA ILE A 67 -9.35 6.84 5.85
C ILE A 67 -9.29 5.66 4.89
N TYR A 68 -8.08 5.21 4.63
CA TYR A 68 -7.79 4.05 3.81
C TYR A 68 -6.82 3.13 4.54
N PHE A 69 -6.76 1.87 4.13
CA PHE A 69 -5.85 0.91 4.72
C PHE A 69 -4.93 0.35 3.64
N VAL A 70 -3.65 0.27 3.97
CA VAL A 70 -2.64 -0.30 3.08
C VAL A 70 -2.26 -1.66 3.64
N LYS A 71 -2.45 -2.70 2.83
CA LYS A 71 -2.09 -4.07 3.20
C LYS A 71 -0.92 -4.52 2.34
N THR A 72 0.17 -4.92 2.98
CA THR A 72 1.35 -5.45 2.32
C THR A 72 1.52 -6.91 2.71
N SER A 73 1.66 -7.80 1.72
CA SER A 73 1.85 -9.22 1.94
C SER A 73 3.17 -9.67 1.33
N GLN A 74 3.89 -10.54 2.04
CA GLN A 74 5.15 -11.11 1.57
C GLN A 74 5.33 -12.50 2.17
N ARG A 75 6.21 -13.31 1.55
CA ARG A 75 6.54 -14.61 2.09
C ARG A 75 7.80 -14.54 2.93
N VAL A 76 7.73 -15.09 4.14
CA VAL A 76 8.86 -15.17 5.06
C VAL A 76 8.91 -16.58 5.60
N GLY A 77 10.00 -17.31 5.30
CA GLY A 77 10.17 -18.69 5.79
C GLY A 77 9.07 -19.63 5.32
N GLY A 78 8.55 -19.46 4.11
CA GLY A 78 7.50 -20.31 3.55
C GLY A 78 6.09 -19.93 3.99
N ALA A 79 5.94 -18.94 4.86
CA ALA A 79 4.64 -18.48 5.32
C ALA A 79 4.38 -17.07 4.77
N GLU A 80 3.10 -16.77 4.55
CA GLU A 80 2.71 -15.42 4.14
C GLU A 80 2.57 -14.55 5.38
N GLU A 81 3.23 -13.39 5.35
CA GLU A 81 3.09 -12.36 6.38
C GLU A 81 2.43 -11.15 5.76
N ALA A 82 1.47 -10.59 6.48
CA ALA A 82 0.78 -9.39 6.06
C ALA A 82 0.86 -8.34 7.15
N SER A 83 1.01 -7.08 6.73
CA SER A 83 0.91 -5.96 7.65
C SER A 83 -0.07 -4.94 7.07
N VAL A 84 -0.77 -4.25 7.95
CA VAL A 84 -1.80 -3.27 7.58
C VAL A 84 -1.53 -2.00 8.35
N PHE A 85 -1.58 -0.86 7.67
CA PHE A 85 -1.54 0.42 8.36
C PHE A 85 -2.56 1.39 7.78
N LYS A 86 -2.90 2.37 8.59
CA LYS A 86 -3.93 3.37 8.27
C LYS A 86 -3.30 4.55 7.53
N LEU A 87 -4.01 5.02 6.50
CA LEU A 87 -3.60 6.14 5.69
C LEU A 87 -4.76 7.15 5.65
N ALA A 88 -4.49 8.38 6.10
CA ALA A 88 -5.49 9.44 6.06
C ALA A 88 -5.25 10.30 4.82
N MET A 89 -6.29 10.46 4.00
CA MET A 89 -6.23 11.31 2.83
C MET A 89 -7.05 12.57 3.05
N ALA A 90 -6.43 13.72 2.84
CA ALA A 90 -7.09 15.01 2.91
C ALA A 90 -6.86 15.76 1.60
N LYS A 91 -7.90 16.42 1.12
CA LYS A 91 -7.81 17.24 -0.09
C LYS A 91 -7.87 18.72 0.27
#